data_58359b064dfd6056daf7f92b5b421488
#
_entry.id   58359b064dfd6056daf7f92b5b421488
#
_cell.length_a   1.000
_cell.length_b   1.000
_cell.length_c   1.000
_cell.angle_alpha   90.00
_cell.angle_beta   90.00
_cell.angle_gamma   90.00
#
_symmetry.space_group_name_H-M   'P 1'
#
loop_
_entity.id
_entity.type
_entity.pdbx_description
1 polymer ?
#
loop_
_entity_poly.entity_id
_entity_poly.type
_entity_poly.pdbx_seq_one_letter_code
_entity_poly.pdbx_strand_id
1 'polypeptide(L)'
;FTRRAESFTGSSTTFKQEELKAVGNQNLLKSLSVLDPSFQIAENLEMGSNPNSLPNIQLRGETSFNVQGDYEGNANQPLFILDGFETTLEKVFDLDMNRVESITLLKDAAAKAIYGSKAGNGVVVIQTIRPKSGEVRITYNGDVNIQAPDLKDYNLMNAQEKFDWEIAHHKYDNWQAMNSVQGADNLYKSVYDAIASGVDTYWLAKPLRVGVGQKHSLSLEGGDERIRYILSASYNDVKGVMKGSDRSTFNINNTLSYTYKNIIFRNQMDYSRNVANESPYGLFSEYIGLEPYFAPYDSDGKLKKLLGQECANDYYPVYNPLYNASLNTKNRSAYTAFTENFEMDWHINGQFRLTAQFSYSRTEESSDVFYPSGHTMFIDYDAN
;
A
#
# COMPACT_ATOMS: atom_id res chain seq x y z
N PHE A 1 22.43 12.20 15.65
CA PHE A 1 22.94 11.67 16.94
C PHE A 1 23.37 10.22 16.72
N THR A 2 24.64 9.98 16.48
CA THR A 2 25.21 8.63 16.56
C THR A 2 25.66 8.40 18.01
N ARG A 3 24.81 7.84 18.85
CA ARG A 3 25.21 7.26 20.13
C ARG A 3 25.72 5.84 19.88
N ARG A 4 26.76 5.42 20.61
CA ARG A 4 27.19 4.01 20.60
C ARG A 4 26.04 3.15 21.09
N ALA A 5 25.82 1.98 20.46
CA ALA A 5 24.77 1.03 20.84
C ALA A 5 24.81 0.67 22.34
N GLU A 6 26.01 0.61 22.92
CA GLU A 6 26.26 0.33 24.34
C GLU A 6 25.76 1.42 25.32
N SER A 7 25.44 2.62 24.83
CA SER A 7 24.90 3.72 25.65
C SER A 7 23.36 3.77 25.67
N PHE A 8 22.70 2.81 25.02
CA PHE A 8 21.25 2.67 24.97
C PHE A 8 20.81 1.63 26.02
N THR A 9 20.03 2.06 27.00
CA THR A 9 19.41 1.19 28.00
C THR A 9 18.07 0.62 27.55
N GLY A 10 17.63 0.91 26.34
CA GLY A 10 16.34 0.48 25.78
C GLY A 10 16.46 -0.64 24.76
N SER A 11 15.35 -1.30 24.46
CA SER A 11 15.26 -2.32 23.39
C SER A 11 15.34 -1.67 22.03
N SER A 12 16.44 -1.86 21.31
CA SER A 12 16.61 -1.42 19.93
C SER A 12 17.10 -2.60 19.08
N THR A 13 16.58 -2.70 17.86
CA THR A 13 17.01 -3.70 16.87
C THR A 13 17.48 -2.95 15.62
N THR A 14 18.66 -3.27 15.12
CA THR A 14 19.20 -2.65 13.90
C THR A 14 19.40 -3.71 12.84
N PHE A 15 18.88 -3.45 11.65
CA PHE A 15 19.03 -4.28 10.45
C PHE A 15 19.89 -3.56 9.44
N LYS A 16 20.88 -4.25 8.89
CA LYS A 16 21.73 -3.75 7.82
C LYS A 16 21.12 -4.03 6.45
N GLN A 17 21.61 -3.32 5.42
CA GLN A 17 21.14 -3.48 4.05
C GLN A 17 21.13 -4.94 3.56
N GLU A 18 22.18 -5.72 3.92
CA GLU A 18 22.28 -7.12 3.49
C GLU A 18 21.16 -7.98 4.05
N GLU A 19 20.79 -7.78 5.32
CA GLU A 19 19.70 -8.50 5.98
C GLU A 19 18.34 -8.11 5.37
N LEU A 20 18.13 -6.82 5.11
CA LEU A 20 16.93 -6.31 4.47
C LEU A 20 16.74 -6.88 3.06
N LYS A 21 17.81 -6.92 2.26
CA LYS A 21 17.78 -7.46 0.89
C LYS A 21 17.62 -8.98 0.84
N ALA A 22 18.07 -9.70 1.87
CA ALA A 22 17.95 -11.16 1.93
C ALA A 22 16.49 -11.64 1.99
N VAL A 23 15.59 -10.82 2.55
CA VAL A 23 14.15 -11.13 2.64
C VAL A 23 13.33 -10.59 1.48
N GLY A 24 13.87 -9.65 0.70
CA GLY A 24 13.21 -9.06 -0.47
C GLY A 24 13.63 -7.63 -0.73
N ASN A 25 13.65 -7.20 -1.97
CA ASN A 25 14.14 -5.85 -2.36
C ASN A 25 13.03 -4.88 -2.80
N GLN A 26 11.77 -5.30 -2.75
CA GLN A 26 10.69 -4.47 -3.30
C GLN A 26 10.11 -3.46 -2.33
N ASN A 27 9.90 -3.86 -1.09
CA ASN A 27 9.23 -3.03 -0.09
C ASN A 27 9.92 -3.16 1.25
N LEU A 28 10.48 -2.03 1.69
CA LEU A 28 11.20 -1.90 2.95
C LEU A 28 10.36 -2.34 4.16
N LEU A 29 9.11 -1.97 4.19
CA LEU A 29 8.22 -2.24 5.33
C LEU A 29 7.88 -3.73 5.42
N LYS A 30 7.65 -4.39 4.28
CA LYS A 30 7.45 -5.85 4.25
C LYS A 30 8.70 -6.60 4.70
N SER A 31 9.89 -6.16 4.30
CA SER A 31 11.13 -6.77 4.79
C SER A 31 11.28 -6.63 6.30
N LEU A 32 10.91 -5.47 6.87
CA LEU A 32 10.93 -5.27 8.32
C LEU A 32 9.95 -6.18 9.07
N SER A 33 8.75 -6.39 8.56
CA SER A 33 7.74 -7.26 9.21
C SER A 33 8.16 -8.73 9.24
N VAL A 34 8.97 -9.16 8.28
CA VAL A 34 9.55 -10.52 8.27
C VAL A 34 10.72 -10.63 9.25
N LEU A 35 11.56 -9.58 9.36
CA LEU A 35 12.75 -9.59 10.19
C LEU A 35 12.47 -9.36 11.67
N ASP A 36 11.43 -8.59 11.99
CA ASP A 36 11.08 -8.25 13.38
C ASP A 36 9.59 -8.47 13.67
N PRO A 37 9.24 -9.50 14.45
CA PRO A 37 7.84 -9.79 14.79
C PRO A 37 7.13 -8.67 15.55
N SER A 38 7.86 -7.72 16.15
CA SER A 38 7.25 -6.56 16.81
C SER A 38 6.80 -5.49 15.83
N PHE A 39 7.30 -5.50 14.59
CA PHE A 39 6.88 -4.65 13.50
C PHE A 39 5.81 -5.37 12.70
N GLN A 40 4.56 -5.07 12.98
CA GLN A 40 3.42 -5.75 12.37
C GLN A 40 2.78 -4.87 11.30
N ILE A 41 2.42 -5.50 10.20
CA ILE A 41 1.58 -4.92 9.16
C ILE A 41 0.22 -5.60 9.27
N ALA A 42 -0.82 -4.84 9.60
CA ALA A 42 -2.18 -5.37 9.61
C ALA A 42 -2.61 -5.72 8.18
N GLU A 43 -3.14 -6.92 8.01
CA GLU A 43 -3.69 -7.35 6.73
C GLU A 43 -4.96 -6.56 6.42
N ASN A 44 -5.06 -6.05 5.21
CA ASN A 44 -6.25 -5.39 4.70
C ASN A 44 -6.94 -6.31 3.69
N LEU A 45 -7.91 -7.08 4.18
CA LEU A 45 -8.68 -8.03 3.36
C LEU A 45 -9.69 -7.36 2.43
N GLU A 46 -10.11 -6.13 2.73
CA GLU A 46 -11.09 -5.40 1.92
C GLU A 46 -10.51 -4.98 0.55
N MET A 47 -9.27 -4.53 0.56
CA MET A 47 -8.59 -4.03 -0.64
C MET A 47 -7.83 -5.12 -1.40
N GLY A 48 -7.71 -6.32 -0.85
CA GLY A 48 -6.88 -7.37 -1.41
C GLY A 48 -5.42 -6.92 -1.53
N SER A 49 -4.74 -7.33 -2.61
CA SER A 49 -3.35 -6.91 -2.89
C SER A 49 -3.32 -5.61 -3.71
N ASN A 50 -3.85 -4.50 -3.15
CA ASN A 50 -3.80 -3.19 -3.78
C ASN A 50 -2.42 -2.54 -3.59
N PRO A 51 -1.66 -2.21 -4.65
CA PRO A 51 -0.35 -1.59 -4.54
C PRO A 51 -0.40 -0.15 -4.01
N ASN A 52 -1.58 0.48 -4.01
CA ASN A 52 -1.78 1.87 -3.59
C ASN A 52 -2.15 2.00 -2.11
N SER A 53 -2.59 0.89 -1.48
CA SER A 53 -2.95 0.89 -0.06
C SER A 53 -1.69 0.98 0.79
N LEU A 54 -1.57 2.07 1.54
CA LEU A 54 -0.52 2.19 2.54
C LEU A 54 -0.79 1.20 3.68
N PRO A 55 0.24 0.48 4.14
CA PRO A 55 0.06 -0.51 5.18
C PRO A 55 -0.27 0.15 6.52
N ASN A 56 -1.20 -0.44 7.26
CA ASN A 56 -1.41 -0.11 8.65
C ASN A 56 -0.31 -0.77 9.49
N ILE A 57 0.59 0.04 10.03
CA ILE A 57 1.79 -0.41 10.72
C ILE A 57 1.64 -0.20 12.22
N GLN A 58 1.99 -1.22 12.96
CA GLN A 58 2.04 -1.21 14.41
C GLN A 58 3.41 -1.68 14.89
N LEU A 59 3.93 -1.02 15.91
CA LEU A 59 5.14 -1.44 16.61
C LEU A 59 4.76 -1.76 18.05
N ARG A 60 4.78 -3.06 18.44
CA ARG A 60 4.36 -3.58 19.76
C ARG A 60 2.84 -3.59 20.02
N GLY A 61 2.01 -3.66 18.98
CA GLY A 61 0.55 -3.73 19.10
C GLY A 61 -0.14 -2.37 19.22
N GLU A 62 -1.45 -2.39 19.41
CA GLU A 62 -2.27 -1.19 19.52
C GLU A 62 -2.20 -0.60 20.91
N THR A 63 -1.83 0.69 20.98
CA THR A 63 -1.80 1.46 22.24
C THR A 63 -2.99 2.41 22.35
N SER A 64 -3.71 2.64 21.27
CA SER A 64 -4.86 3.56 21.18
C SER A 64 -5.96 2.93 20.34
N PHE A 65 -7.22 3.20 20.69
CA PHE A 65 -8.35 2.86 19.84
C PHE A 65 -8.32 3.73 18.57
N ASN A 66 -8.38 3.09 17.40
CA ASN A 66 -8.63 3.79 16.16
C ASN A 66 -10.08 4.24 16.15
N VAL A 67 -10.35 5.50 16.46
CA VAL A 67 -11.65 6.12 16.26
C VAL A 67 -11.75 6.39 14.76
N GLN A 68 -12.59 5.63 14.06
CA GLN A 68 -12.96 5.95 12.67
C GLN A 68 -13.72 7.28 12.68
N GLY A 69 -13.11 8.33 12.19
CA GLY A 69 -13.71 9.65 12.01
C GLY A 69 -12.69 10.76 12.20
N ASP A 70 -12.66 11.71 11.29
CA ASP A 70 -12.11 13.08 11.29
C ASP A 70 -10.64 13.34 11.70
N TYR A 71 -9.86 12.35 12.08
CA TYR A 71 -8.42 12.52 12.31
C TYR A 71 -7.63 11.84 11.20
N GLU A 72 -7.02 12.63 10.34
CA GLU A 72 -5.98 12.20 9.42
C GLU A 72 -4.79 11.65 10.21
N GLY A 73 -4.68 10.33 10.33
CA GLY A 73 -3.53 9.65 10.91
C GLY A 73 -3.89 8.44 11.75
N ASN A 74 -3.13 7.37 11.58
CA ASN A 74 -3.22 6.21 12.46
C ASN A 74 -2.54 6.54 13.80
N ALA A 75 -3.33 6.63 14.87
CA ALA A 75 -2.85 6.94 16.23
C ALA A 75 -1.79 5.94 16.73
N ASN A 76 -1.72 4.74 16.15
CA ASN A 76 -0.77 3.68 16.53
C ASN A 76 0.49 3.64 15.65
N GLN A 77 0.58 4.50 14.64
CA GLN A 77 1.70 4.53 13.71
C GLN A 77 3.01 4.93 14.41
N PRO A 78 4.14 4.23 14.18
CA PRO A 78 5.44 4.67 14.66
C PRO A 78 5.90 5.94 13.96
N LEU A 79 6.78 6.69 14.61
CA LEU A 79 7.44 7.85 14.00
C LEU A 79 8.54 7.37 13.04
N PHE A 80 8.58 7.92 11.85
CA PHE A 80 9.62 7.64 10.86
C PHE A 80 10.65 8.77 10.81
N ILE A 81 11.92 8.41 10.89
CA ILE A 81 13.06 9.33 10.81
C ILE A 81 13.98 8.85 9.66
N LEU A 82 14.18 9.69 8.68
CA LEU A 82 15.09 9.45 7.54
C LEU A 82 16.29 10.41 7.64
N ASP A 83 17.49 9.86 7.81
CA ASP A 83 18.74 10.63 7.95
C ASP A 83 18.70 11.74 9.00
N GLY A 84 17.93 11.55 10.09
CA GLY A 84 17.79 12.50 11.18
C GLY A 84 16.60 13.45 11.06
N PHE A 85 15.85 13.41 9.97
CA PHE A 85 14.66 14.24 9.73
C PHE A 85 13.38 13.42 9.79
N GLU A 86 12.32 14.00 10.36
CA GLU A 86 10.99 13.40 10.37
C GLU A 86 10.47 13.23 8.92
N THR A 87 9.87 12.09 8.62
CA THR A 87 9.32 11.78 7.30
C THR A 87 7.99 11.04 7.40
N THR A 88 7.25 10.94 6.29
CA THR A 88 5.95 10.28 6.24
C THR A 88 6.07 8.80 5.91
N LEU A 89 5.05 8.01 6.29
CA LEU A 89 4.93 6.60 5.91
C LEU A 89 4.98 6.43 4.39
N GLU A 90 4.31 7.30 3.64
CA GLU A 90 4.27 7.24 2.18
C GLU A 90 5.64 7.39 1.55
N LYS A 91 6.47 8.36 2.02
CA LYS A 91 7.85 8.50 1.54
C LYS A 91 8.70 7.28 1.87
N VAL A 92 8.48 6.65 3.03
CA VAL A 92 9.18 5.41 3.41
C VAL A 92 8.73 4.22 2.57
N PHE A 93 7.43 4.14 2.26
CA PHE A 93 6.85 3.12 1.40
C PHE A 93 7.44 3.14 -0.02
N ASP A 94 7.66 4.35 -0.56
CA ASP A 94 8.21 4.58 -1.90
C ASP A 94 9.75 4.70 -1.93
N LEU A 95 10.41 4.56 -0.76
CA LEU A 95 11.87 4.66 -0.66
C LEU A 95 12.56 3.49 -1.37
N ASP A 96 13.58 3.82 -2.17
CA ASP A 96 14.42 2.79 -2.76
C ASP A 96 15.30 2.11 -1.69
N MET A 97 15.06 0.81 -1.44
CA MET A 97 15.82 0.02 -0.47
C MET A 97 17.32 -0.04 -0.82
N ASN A 98 17.69 0.11 -2.10
CA ASN A 98 19.09 0.13 -2.50
C ASN A 98 19.86 1.33 -1.93
N ARG A 99 19.18 2.38 -1.49
CA ARG A 99 19.74 3.54 -0.80
C ARG A 99 19.90 3.36 0.70
N VAL A 100 19.23 2.38 1.29
CA VAL A 100 19.20 2.18 2.75
C VAL A 100 20.46 1.47 3.20
N GLU A 101 21.21 2.05 4.14
CA GLU A 101 22.36 1.45 4.79
C GLU A 101 21.91 0.59 5.98
N SER A 102 21.01 1.13 6.80
CA SER A 102 20.49 0.45 7.99
C SER A 102 19.16 1.01 8.44
N ILE A 103 18.41 0.18 9.16
CA ILE A 103 17.17 0.57 9.84
C ILE A 103 17.27 0.16 11.29
N THR A 104 16.96 1.10 12.20
CA THR A 104 16.92 0.84 13.63
C THR A 104 15.49 1.05 14.15
N LEU A 105 14.95 0.02 14.79
CA LEU A 105 13.67 0.06 15.48
C LEU A 105 13.92 0.42 16.94
N LEU A 106 13.39 1.55 17.39
CA LEU A 106 13.44 1.98 18.80
C LEU A 106 12.08 1.73 19.43
N LYS A 107 12.02 0.73 20.30
CA LYS A 107 10.76 0.18 20.82
C LYS A 107 10.35 0.74 22.19
N ASP A 108 11.23 1.43 22.92
CA ASP A 108 11.06 1.75 24.33
C ASP A 108 11.00 3.24 24.64
N ALA A 109 10.86 3.53 25.94
CA ALA A 109 10.91 4.88 26.51
C ALA A 109 12.16 5.68 26.12
N ALA A 110 13.26 5.01 25.75
CA ALA A 110 14.47 5.63 25.20
C ALA A 110 14.18 6.41 23.90
N ALA A 111 13.24 5.93 23.06
CA ALA A 111 12.78 6.64 21.87
C ALA A 111 12.09 7.97 22.25
N LYS A 112 11.24 7.95 23.28
CA LYS A 112 10.55 9.16 23.79
C LYS A 112 11.52 10.21 24.31
N ALA A 113 12.62 9.77 24.92
CA ALA A 113 13.64 10.69 25.44
C ALA A 113 14.40 11.46 24.34
N ILE A 114 14.47 10.88 23.14
CA ILE A 114 15.19 11.48 22.00
C ILE A 114 14.23 12.26 21.08
N TYR A 115 13.04 11.70 20.81
CA TYR A 115 12.12 12.20 19.78
C TYR A 115 10.82 12.79 20.36
N GLY A 116 10.70 12.87 21.70
CA GLY A 116 9.56 13.47 22.38
C GLY A 116 8.28 12.65 22.33
N SER A 117 7.13 13.32 22.51
CA SER A 117 5.80 12.66 22.59
C SER A 117 5.37 11.92 21.34
N LYS A 118 5.80 12.36 20.15
CA LYS A 118 5.53 11.71 18.86
C LYS A 118 6.08 10.27 18.78
N ALA A 119 7.09 9.95 19.59
CA ALA A 119 7.68 8.61 19.66
C ALA A 119 6.91 7.63 20.56
N GLY A 120 5.64 7.95 20.91
CA GLY A 120 4.80 7.14 21.78
C GLY A 120 4.68 5.68 21.36
N ASN A 121 4.56 5.46 20.07
CA ASN A 121 4.38 4.15 19.43
C ASN A 121 5.68 3.56 18.86
N GLY A 122 6.84 4.09 19.31
CA GLY A 122 8.15 3.71 18.82
C GLY A 122 8.62 4.57 17.64
N VAL A 123 9.87 4.34 17.23
CA VAL A 123 10.52 5.09 16.14
C VAL A 123 11.22 4.13 15.20
N VAL A 124 11.04 4.36 13.90
CA VAL A 124 11.77 3.70 12.82
C VAL A 124 12.80 4.69 12.28
N VAL A 125 14.08 4.46 12.60
CA VAL A 125 15.18 5.30 12.15
C VAL A 125 15.83 4.66 10.93
N ILE A 126 15.77 5.34 9.80
CA ILE A 126 16.33 4.91 8.51
C ILE A 126 17.56 5.74 8.22
N GLN A 127 18.65 5.06 7.91
CA GLN A 127 19.90 5.71 7.48
C GLN A 127 20.18 5.32 6.04
N THR A 128 20.44 6.32 5.20
CA THR A 128 20.86 6.08 3.81
C THR A 128 22.37 5.93 3.69
N ILE A 129 22.80 5.28 2.60
CA ILE A 129 24.21 5.06 2.29
C ILE A 129 24.90 6.43 2.14
N ARG A 130 26.01 6.58 2.85
CA ARG A 130 26.84 7.78 2.77
C ARG A 130 27.92 7.63 1.71
N PRO A 131 28.21 8.70 0.94
CA PRO A 131 29.22 8.65 -0.09
C PRO A 131 30.61 8.34 0.49
N LYS A 132 31.31 7.41 -0.15
CA LYS A 132 32.67 7.02 0.21
C LYS A 132 33.68 7.66 -0.77
N SER A 133 34.89 7.93 -0.30
CA SER A 133 36.02 8.32 -1.18
C SER A 133 36.45 7.13 -2.02
N GLY A 134 36.82 7.38 -3.26
CA GLY A 134 37.29 6.36 -4.18
C GLY A 134 37.03 6.72 -5.63
N GLU A 135 37.39 5.80 -6.52
CA GLU A 135 37.08 5.91 -7.94
C GLU A 135 35.57 5.93 -8.18
N VAL A 136 35.19 6.50 -9.31
CA VAL A 136 33.79 6.56 -9.73
C VAL A 136 33.25 5.14 -9.92
N ARG A 137 32.18 4.82 -9.19
CA ARG A 137 31.49 3.53 -9.26
C ARG A 137 30.06 3.72 -9.71
N ILE A 138 29.67 2.94 -10.71
CA ILE A 138 28.31 2.88 -11.22
C ILE A 138 27.72 1.55 -10.79
N THR A 139 26.56 1.57 -10.15
CA THR A 139 25.83 0.37 -9.73
C THR A 139 24.42 0.40 -10.31
N TYR A 140 24.02 -0.69 -10.95
CA TYR A 140 22.66 -0.92 -11.42
C TYR A 140 22.06 -2.12 -10.71
N ASN A 141 20.82 -1.95 -10.23
CA ASN A 141 20.01 -3.03 -9.68
C ASN A 141 18.70 -3.10 -10.46
N GLY A 142 18.30 -4.31 -10.85
CA GLY A 142 17.03 -4.59 -11.50
C GLY A 142 16.31 -5.71 -10.77
N ASP A 143 15.04 -5.50 -10.43
CA ASP A 143 14.21 -6.46 -9.72
C ASP A 143 12.89 -6.67 -10.47
N VAL A 144 12.42 -7.92 -10.51
CA VAL A 144 11.10 -8.28 -11.02
C VAL A 144 10.37 -9.06 -9.94
N ASN A 145 9.12 -8.66 -9.70
CA ASN A 145 8.23 -9.34 -8.77
C ASN A 145 6.99 -9.85 -9.50
N ILE A 146 6.60 -11.06 -9.17
CA ILE A 146 5.39 -11.69 -9.71
C ILE A 146 4.51 -12.08 -8.52
N GLN A 147 3.28 -11.59 -8.49
CA GLN A 147 2.26 -11.91 -7.49
C GLN A 147 1.12 -12.69 -8.15
N ALA A 148 1.00 -13.97 -7.84
CA ALA A 148 -0.15 -14.77 -8.26
C ALA A 148 -1.19 -14.79 -7.12
N PRO A 149 -2.49 -14.51 -7.41
CA PRO A 149 -3.53 -14.67 -6.40
C PRO A 149 -3.70 -16.14 -6.04
N ASP A 150 -3.71 -16.45 -4.75
CA ASP A 150 -4.09 -17.77 -4.25
C ASP A 150 -5.51 -17.70 -3.67
N LEU A 151 -6.44 -18.37 -4.35
CA LEU A 151 -7.86 -18.40 -4.00
C LEU A 151 -8.28 -19.75 -3.38
N LYS A 152 -7.33 -20.65 -3.10
CA LYS A 152 -7.65 -22.00 -2.64
C LYS A 152 -8.24 -22.06 -1.23
N ASP A 153 -7.90 -21.07 -0.40
CA ASP A 153 -8.38 -21.00 0.99
C ASP A 153 -9.81 -20.46 1.08
N TYR A 154 -10.35 -19.91 -0.01
CA TYR A 154 -11.75 -19.48 -0.08
C TYR A 154 -12.64 -20.67 -0.46
N ASN A 155 -13.16 -21.38 0.54
CA ASN A 155 -14.08 -22.51 0.35
C ASN A 155 -15.51 -21.99 0.07
N LEU A 156 -15.71 -21.33 -1.06
CA LEU A 156 -17.03 -20.85 -1.47
C LEU A 156 -17.84 -21.99 -2.10
N MET A 157 -19.14 -21.97 -1.82
CA MET A 157 -20.11 -22.89 -2.45
C MET A 157 -20.21 -22.60 -3.94
N ASN A 158 -20.33 -23.63 -4.77
CA ASN A 158 -20.74 -23.50 -6.15
C ASN A 158 -22.26 -23.18 -6.24
N ALA A 159 -22.74 -22.90 -7.44
CA ALA A 159 -24.15 -22.48 -7.62
C ALA A 159 -25.15 -23.52 -7.14
N GLN A 160 -24.92 -24.82 -7.36
CA GLN A 160 -25.79 -25.88 -6.90
C GLN A 160 -25.73 -26.05 -5.38
N GLU A 161 -24.54 -26.07 -4.79
CA GLU A 161 -24.35 -26.19 -3.34
C GLU A 161 -24.99 -25.02 -2.60
N LYS A 162 -24.86 -23.81 -3.13
CA LYS A 162 -25.49 -22.62 -2.55
C LYS A 162 -27.00 -22.72 -2.62
N PHE A 163 -27.57 -23.12 -3.74
CA PHE A 163 -29.01 -23.29 -3.93
C PHE A 163 -29.59 -24.36 -2.99
N ASP A 164 -28.94 -25.54 -2.89
CA ASP A 164 -29.33 -26.61 -2.00
C ASP A 164 -29.31 -26.17 -0.52
N TRP A 165 -28.28 -25.39 -0.15
CA TRP A 165 -28.18 -24.80 1.19
C TRP A 165 -29.32 -23.80 1.45
N GLU A 166 -29.64 -22.94 0.49
CA GLU A 166 -30.72 -21.96 0.58
C GLU A 166 -32.11 -22.61 0.71
N ILE A 167 -32.37 -23.71 -0.02
CA ILE A 167 -33.57 -24.52 0.12
C ILE A 167 -33.61 -25.13 1.53
N ALA A 168 -32.55 -25.75 2.00
CA ALA A 168 -32.51 -26.36 3.33
C ALA A 168 -32.71 -25.36 4.47
N HIS A 169 -32.38 -24.09 4.25
CA HIS A 169 -32.58 -22.99 5.22
C HIS A 169 -33.83 -22.18 4.97
N HIS A 170 -34.78 -22.71 4.17
CA HIS A 170 -36.12 -22.11 3.94
C HIS A 170 -36.07 -20.69 3.35
N LYS A 171 -35.04 -20.33 2.60
CA LYS A 171 -34.93 -18.99 1.98
C LYS A 171 -36.14 -18.69 1.10
N TYR A 172 -36.61 -19.67 0.34
CA TYR A 172 -37.67 -19.51 -0.64
C TYR A 172 -39.07 -19.77 -0.03
N ASP A 173 -39.19 -20.25 1.22
CA ASP A 173 -40.45 -20.52 1.91
C ASP A 173 -40.95 -19.28 2.67
N ASN A 174 -40.11 -18.29 2.88
CA ASN A 174 -40.45 -17.10 3.67
C ASN A 174 -41.12 -16.03 2.83
N TRP A 175 -42.38 -16.30 2.46
CA TRP A 175 -43.23 -15.38 1.67
C TRP A 175 -43.44 -14.03 2.36
N GLN A 176 -43.41 -13.96 3.69
CA GLN A 176 -43.53 -12.70 4.43
C GLN A 176 -42.31 -11.80 4.21
N ALA A 177 -41.15 -12.39 4.16
CA ALA A 177 -39.91 -11.66 3.83
C ALA A 177 -39.84 -11.29 2.33
N MET A 178 -40.62 -11.93 1.47
CA MET A 178 -40.63 -11.74 0.01
C MET A 178 -41.84 -11.02 -0.55
N ASN A 179 -42.65 -10.38 0.30
CA ASN A 179 -43.88 -9.63 -0.01
C ASN A 179 -45.00 -10.42 -0.66
N SER A 180 -44.77 -11.61 -1.17
CA SER A 180 -45.78 -12.49 -1.75
C SER A 180 -45.24 -13.89 -2.01
N VAL A 181 -46.15 -14.87 -2.02
CA VAL A 181 -45.85 -16.25 -2.49
C VAL A 181 -45.29 -16.21 -3.91
N GLN A 182 -45.87 -15.40 -4.79
CA GLN A 182 -45.41 -15.24 -6.17
C GLN A 182 -44.00 -14.70 -6.28
N GLY A 183 -43.60 -13.81 -5.38
CA GLY A 183 -42.23 -13.28 -5.33
C GLY A 183 -41.22 -14.37 -4.97
N ALA A 184 -41.52 -15.21 -3.99
CA ALA A 184 -40.69 -16.34 -3.60
C ALA A 184 -40.55 -17.37 -4.74
N ASP A 185 -41.70 -17.73 -5.39
CA ASP A 185 -41.68 -18.65 -6.52
C ASP A 185 -40.87 -18.11 -7.71
N ASN A 186 -40.98 -16.82 -8.01
CA ASN A 186 -40.25 -16.18 -9.09
C ASN A 186 -38.74 -16.19 -8.81
N LEU A 187 -38.31 -15.89 -7.56
CA LEU A 187 -36.91 -15.94 -7.17
C LEU A 187 -36.38 -17.37 -7.28
N TYR A 188 -37.05 -18.34 -6.67
CA TYR A 188 -36.71 -19.76 -6.76
C TYR A 188 -36.53 -20.19 -8.23
N LYS A 189 -37.49 -19.88 -9.08
CA LYS A 189 -37.46 -20.25 -10.49
C LYS A 189 -36.29 -19.57 -11.22
N SER A 190 -36.05 -18.31 -10.95
CA SER A 190 -34.93 -17.58 -11.61
C SER A 190 -33.57 -18.19 -11.28
N VAL A 191 -33.36 -18.58 -10.01
CA VAL A 191 -32.13 -19.25 -9.57
C VAL A 191 -32.01 -20.64 -10.15
N TYR A 192 -33.10 -21.42 -10.11
CA TYR A 192 -33.17 -22.75 -10.70
C TYR A 192 -32.85 -22.74 -12.20
N ASP A 193 -33.48 -21.84 -12.98
CA ASP A 193 -33.28 -21.71 -14.41
C ASP A 193 -31.84 -21.28 -14.75
N ALA A 194 -31.24 -20.42 -13.93
CA ALA A 194 -29.83 -20.03 -14.08
C ALA A 194 -28.90 -21.24 -13.90
N ILE A 195 -29.08 -22.03 -12.85
CA ILE A 195 -28.27 -23.22 -12.57
C ILE A 195 -28.52 -24.29 -13.65
N ALA A 196 -29.78 -24.52 -14.04
CA ALA A 196 -30.12 -25.46 -15.09
C ALA A 196 -29.52 -25.09 -16.46
N SER A 197 -29.29 -23.80 -16.71
CA SER A 197 -28.56 -23.31 -17.89
C SER A 197 -27.04 -23.37 -17.76
N GLY A 198 -26.51 -23.88 -16.64
CA GLY A 198 -25.08 -24.05 -16.40
C GLY A 198 -24.36 -22.83 -15.82
N VAL A 199 -25.10 -21.88 -15.25
CA VAL A 199 -24.47 -20.73 -14.57
C VAL A 199 -23.85 -21.18 -13.26
N ASP A 200 -22.53 -21.03 -13.18
CA ASP A 200 -21.72 -21.23 -11.97
C ASP A 200 -20.53 -20.27 -12.05
N THR A 201 -20.67 -19.10 -11.46
CA THR A 201 -19.70 -18.01 -11.57
C THR A 201 -18.81 -17.96 -10.34
N TYR A 202 -17.55 -18.26 -10.51
CA TYR A 202 -16.55 -18.02 -9.46
C TYR A 202 -16.12 -16.54 -9.49
N TRP A 203 -16.82 -15.72 -8.72
CA TRP A 203 -16.70 -14.27 -8.75
C TRP A 203 -15.33 -13.75 -8.32
N LEU A 204 -14.67 -14.40 -7.35
CA LEU A 204 -13.38 -13.96 -6.82
C LEU A 204 -12.28 -13.88 -7.90
N ALA A 205 -12.34 -14.75 -8.90
CA ALA A 205 -11.36 -14.74 -9.99
C ALA A 205 -11.58 -13.61 -11.02
N LYS A 206 -12.79 -13.04 -11.09
CA LYS A 206 -13.16 -12.08 -12.14
C LYS A 206 -12.33 -10.81 -12.14
N PRO A 207 -12.11 -10.13 -10.98
CA PRO A 207 -11.33 -8.90 -10.92
C PRO A 207 -9.82 -9.14 -10.93
N LEU A 208 -9.34 -10.37 -10.83
CA LEU A 208 -7.95 -10.68 -10.56
C LEU A 208 -7.15 -11.04 -11.82
N ARG A 209 -5.86 -10.76 -11.74
CA ARG A 209 -4.81 -11.16 -12.68
C ARG A 209 -3.54 -11.48 -11.92
N VAL A 210 -2.55 -12.04 -12.59
CA VAL A 210 -1.18 -12.07 -12.08
C VAL A 210 -0.63 -10.64 -12.07
N GLY A 211 -0.25 -10.15 -10.90
CA GLY A 211 0.41 -8.88 -10.70
C GLY A 211 1.90 -8.98 -11.07
N VAL A 212 2.44 -7.94 -11.68
CA VAL A 212 3.86 -7.87 -12.05
C VAL A 212 4.42 -6.52 -11.63
N GLY A 213 5.49 -6.55 -10.86
CA GLY A 213 6.26 -5.37 -10.52
C GLY A 213 7.67 -5.42 -11.13
N GLN A 214 8.18 -4.27 -11.54
CA GLN A 214 9.57 -4.11 -11.98
C GLN A 214 10.17 -2.87 -11.34
N LYS A 215 11.42 -2.99 -10.90
CA LYS A 215 12.17 -1.90 -10.30
C LYS A 215 13.54 -1.81 -10.91
N HIS A 216 13.93 -0.61 -11.27
CA HIS A 216 15.25 -0.28 -11.81
C HIS A 216 15.87 0.80 -10.95
N SER A 217 17.10 0.60 -10.50
CA SER A 217 17.84 1.55 -9.69
C SER A 217 19.25 1.70 -10.22
N LEU A 218 19.66 2.93 -10.47
CA LEU A 218 21.00 3.30 -10.94
C LEU A 218 21.61 4.25 -9.93
N SER A 219 22.85 3.97 -9.50
CA SER A 219 23.60 4.88 -8.64
C SER A 219 24.99 5.12 -9.19
N LEU A 220 25.46 6.35 -9.05
CA LEU A 220 26.79 6.83 -9.35
C LEU A 220 27.39 7.39 -8.07
N GLU A 221 28.48 6.82 -7.58
CA GLU A 221 29.19 7.35 -6.41
C GLU A 221 30.67 7.53 -6.69
N GLY A 222 31.30 8.47 -5.99
CA GLY A 222 32.71 8.71 -6.10
C GLY A 222 33.16 9.94 -5.32
N GLY A 223 34.42 10.29 -5.49
CA GLY A 223 35.00 11.48 -4.91
C GLY A 223 36.28 11.20 -4.15
N ASP A 224 36.87 12.26 -3.60
CA ASP A 224 38.11 12.21 -2.82
C ASP A 224 37.82 12.42 -1.30
N GLU A 225 38.89 12.71 -0.54
CA GLU A 225 38.77 12.99 0.90
C GLU A 225 38.00 14.28 1.21
N ARG A 226 37.92 15.22 0.25
CA ARG A 226 37.30 16.53 0.44
C ARG A 226 35.87 16.56 -0.12
N ILE A 227 35.66 16.01 -1.33
CA ILE A 227 34.37 16.02 -2.00
C ILE A 227 33.95 14.59 -2.30
N ARG A 228 32.79 14.17 -1.80
CA ARG A 228 32.21 12.85 -2.04
C ARG A 228 30.77 13.04 -2.45
N TYR A 229 30.31 12.23 -3.38
CA TYR A 229 28.95 12.32 -3.88
C TYR A 229 28.34 10.95 -4.16
N ILE A 230 27.02 10.87 -4.03
CA ILE A 230 26.19 9.81 -4.57
C ILE A 230 25.04 10.48 -5.32
N LEU A 231 24.85 10.12 -6.58
CA LEU A 231 23.68 10.44 -7.38
C LEU A 231 22.98 9.13 -7.68
N SER A 232 21.68 9.02 -7.36
CA SER A 232 20.88 7.85 -7.67
C SER A 232 19.56 8.21 -8.32
N ALA A 233 19.10 7.35 -9.22
CA ALA A 233 17.79 7.42 -9.82
C ALA A 233 17.14 6.04 -9.75
N SER A 234 15.87 5.98 -9.43
CA SER A 234 15.10 4.73 -9.43
C SER A 234 13.73 4.92 -10.05
N TYR A 235 13.27 3.86 -10.73
CA TYR A 235 11.93 3.74 -11.25
C TYR A 235 11.35 2.41 -10.78
N ASN A 236 10.17 2.47 -10.18
CA ASN A 236 9.41 1.32 -9.70
C ASN A 236 8.01 1.36 -10.33
N ASP A 237 7.61 0.30 -11.04
CA ASP A 237 6.30 0.14 -11.67
C ASP A 237 5.69 -1.17 -11.16
N VAL A 238 4.56 -1.07 -10.46
CA VAL A 238 3.86 -2.20 -9.87
C VAL A 238 2.45 -2.26 -10.44
N LYS A 239 2.16 -3.34 -11.15
CA LYS A 239 0.80 -3.68 -11.60
C LYS A 239 0.20 -4.65 -10.60
N GLY A 240 -0.83 -4.20 -9.90
CA GLY A 240 -1.48 -4.96 -8.84
C GLY A 240 -2.23 -6.20 -9.35
N VAL A 241 -2.57 -7.06 -8.40
CA VAL A 241 -3.34 -8.29 -8.65
C VAL A 241 -4.79 -7.97 -9.04
N MET A 242 -5.38 -6.90 -8.51
CA MET A 242 -6.64 -6.36 -9.02
C MET A 242 -6.40 -5.73 -10.40
N LYS A 243 -7.20 -6.10 -11.40
CA LYS A 243 -7.11 -5.54 -12.75
C LYS A 243 -7.28 -4.02 -12.71
N GLY A 244 -6.41 -3.30 -13.41
CA GLY A 244 -6.46 -1.83 -13.49
C GLY A 244 -5.83 -1.09 -12.30
N SER A 245 -5.49 -1.76 -11.19
CA SER A 245 -4.68 -1.13 -10.15
C SER A 245 -3.21 -1.10 -10.55
N ASP A 246 -2.58 0.04 -10.39
CA ASP A 246 -1.14 0.20 -10.60
C ASP A 246 -0.56 1.35 -9.75
N ARG A 247 0.75 1.27 -9.50
CA ARG A 247 1.53 2.30 -8.83
C ARG A 247 2.88 2.45 -9.50
N SER A 248 3.24 3.64 -9.90
CA SER A 248 4.55 3.96 -10.43
C SER A 248 5.22 5.06 -9.63
N THR A 249 6.50 4.85 -9.29
CA THR A 249 7.29 5.79 -8.50
C THR A 249 8.62 6.06 -9.20
N PHE A 250 8.95 7.32 -9.36
CA PHE A 250 10.22 7.78 -9.89
C PHE A 250 10.94 8.64 -8.84
N ASN A 251 12.17 8.28 -8.49
CA ASN A 251 12.98 9.00 -7.52
C ASN A 251 14.31 9.42 -8.12
N ILE A 252 14.75 10.64 -7.79
CA ILE A 252 16.13 11.12 -8.01
C ILE A 252 16.65 11.63 -6.67
N ASN A 253 17.84 11.20 -6.31
CA ASN A 253 18.46 11.56 -5.05
C ASN A 253 19.92 11.93 -5.28
N ASN A 254 20.36 12.99 -4.63
CA ASN A 254 21.75 13.44 -4.66
C ASN A 254 22.22 13.66 -3.23
N THR A 255 23.35 13.12 -2.88
CA THR A 255 24.03 13.41 -1.61
C THR A 255 25.45 13.90 -1.92
N LEU A 256 25.73 15.13 -1.54
CA LEU A 256 27.04 15.76 -1.66
C LEU A 256 27.63 15.99 -0.27
N SER A 257 28.85 15.55 -0.04
CA SER A 257 29.57 15.78 1.21
C SER A 257 30.86 16.52 0.91
N TYR A 258 31.05 17.68 1.55
CA TYR A 258 32.27 18.49 1.45
C TYR A 258 32.94 18.60 2.81
N THR A 259 34.21 18.21 2.88
CA THR A 259 35.02 18.28 4.10
C THR A 259 36.06 19.40 3.97
N TYR A 260 35.97 20.36 4.87
CA TYR A 260 36.92 21.44 5.00
C TYR A 260 37.54 21.42 6.41
N LYS A 261 38.79 21.00 6.50
CA LYS A 261 39.50 20.82 7.80
C LYS A 261 38.66 19.91 8.73
N ASN A 262 38.17 20.49 9.82
CA ASN A 262 37.37 19.81 10.84
C ASN A 262 35.88 20.06 10.70
N ILE A 263 35.40 20.60 9.57
CA ILE A 263 34.00 20.83 9.26
C ILE A 263 33.56 19.93 8.11
N ILE A 264 32.43 19.27 8.25
CA ILE A 264 31.80 18.48 7.20
C ILE A 264 30.47 19.15 6.87
N PHE A 265 30.28 19.52 5.63
CA PHE A 265 29.02 19.96 5.07
C PHE A 265 28.41 18.81 4.30
N ARG A 266 27.13 18.56 4.50
CA ARG A 266 26.37 17.59 3.72
C ARG A 266 25.12 18.23 3.18
N ASN A 267 24.88 18.02 1.91
CA ASN A 267 23.66 18.40 1.22
C ASN A 267 23.01 17.13 0.66
N GLN A 268 21.72 16.97 0.92
CA GLN A 268 20.90 15.86 0.40
C GLN A 268 19.68 16.45 -0.28
N MET A 269 19.53 16.16 -1.54
CA MET A 269 18.38 16.55 -2.36
C MET A 269 17.62 15.29 -2.77
N ASP A 270 16.34 15.26 -2.50
CA ASP A 270 15.45 14.16 -2.85
C ASP A 270 14.27 14.71 -3.67
N TYR A 271 14.06 14.13 -4.84
CA TYR A 271 12.89 14.34 -5.68
C TYR A 271 12.17 13.02 -5.87
N SER A 272 10.88 13.00 -5.58
CA SER A 272 10.01 11.83 -5.76
C SER A 272 8.75 12.22 -6.51
N ARG A 273 8.35 11.39 -7.46
CA ARG A 273 7.05 11.48 -8.13
C ARG A 273 6.38 10.13 -8.12
N ASN A 274 5.17 10.08 -7.58
CA ASN A 274 4.33 8.90 -7.57
C ASN A 274 3.06 9.14 -8.40
N VAL A 275 2.59 8.08 -9.04
CA VAL A 275 1.28 8.03 -9.70
C VAL A 275 0.65 6.69 -9.36
N ALA A 276 -0.57 6.72 -8.87
CA ALA A 276 -1.35 5.56 -8.47
C ALA A 276 -2.72 5.59 -9.14
N ASN A 277 -3.12 4.48 -9.73
CA ASN A 277 -4.45 4.28 -10.28
C ASN A 277 -5.15 3.18 -9.48
N GLU A 278 -6.37 3.48 -9.02
CA GLU A 278 -7.21 2.50 -8.35
C GLU A 278 -7.89 1.59 -9.37
N SER A 279 -8.21 0.38 -8.92
CA SER A 279 -8.89 -0.60 -9.76
C SER A 279 -10.30 -0.12 -10.13
N PRO A 280 -10.68 -0.10 -11.42
CA PRO A 280 -12.06 0.17 -11.83
C PRO A 280 -13.01 -0.97 -11.46
N TYR A 281 -12.47 -2.12 -10.99
CA TYR A 281 -13.25 -3.27 -10.54
C TYR A 281 -13.79 -3.11 -9.11
N GLY A 282 -13.57 -1.98 -8.44
CA GLY A 282 -14.02 -1.75 -7.05
C GLY A 282 -13.18 -2.51 -6.03
N LEU A 283 -13.80 -2.88 -4.91
CA LEU A 283 -13.16 -3.59 -3.82
C LEU A 283 -13.23 -5.11 -4.02
N PHE A 284 -12.18 -5.83 -3.63
CA PHE A 284 -12.17 -7.30 -3.70
C PHE A 284 -13.29 -7.93 -2.84
N SER A 285 -13.61 -7.32 -1.70
CA SER A 285 -14.67 -7.75 -0.79
C SER A 285 -16.06 -7.75 -1.44
N GLU A 286 -16.32 -6.89 -2.42
CA GLU A 286 -17.61 -6.85 -3.14
C GLU A 286 -17.87 -8.16 -3.90
N TYR A 287 -16.81 -8.84 -4.37
CA TYR A 287 -16.94 -10.08 -5.13
C TYR A 287 -17.20 -11.31 -4.24
N ILE A 288 -16.87 -11.24 -2.95
CA ILE A 288 -17.13 -12.33 -2.00
C ILE A 288 -18.63 -12.47 -1.72
N GLY A 289 -19.36 -11.35 -1.71
CA GLY A 289 -20.79 -11.30 -1.47
C GLY A 289 -21.66 -11.67 -2.69
N LEU A 290 -21.08 -11.86 -3.88
CA LEU A 290 -21.84 -12.17 -5.08
C LEU A 290 -22.20 -13.65 -5.17
N GLU A 291 -23.46 -13.93 -5.47
CA GLU A 291 -23.96 -15.29 -5.58
C GLU A 291 -23.45 -16.01 -6.84
N PRO A 292 -23.05 -17.28 -6.74
CA PRO A 292 -22.47 -18.02 -7.87
C PRO A 292 -23.46 -18.29 -9.02
N TYR A 293 -24.76 -18.23 -8.77
CA TYR A 293 -25.80 -18.36 -9.80
C TYR A 293 -26.10 -17.04 -10.52
N PHE A 294 -25.41 -15.96 -10.22
CA PHE A 294 -25.50 -14.72 -11.01
C PHE A 294 -24.61 -14.79 -12.23
N ALA A 295 -25.21 -14.67 -13.43
CA ALA A 295 -24.48 -14.59 -14.68
C ALA A 295 -24.05 -13.16 -14.97
N PRO A 296 -22.75 -12.87 -15.17
CA PRO A 296 -22.26 -11.52 -15.46
C PRO A 296 -22.68 -11.00 -16.85
N TYR A 297 -23.01 -11.89 -17.78
CA TYR A 297 -23.34 -11.57 -19.17
C TYR A 297 -24.79 -11.98 -19.49
N ASP A 298 -25.41 -11.28 -20.43
CA ASP A 298 -26.67 -11.67 -21.02
C ASP A 298 -26.50 -12.73 -22.13
N SER A 299 -27.61 -13.13 -22.79
CA SER A 299 -27.61 -14.08 -23.87
C SER A 299 -26.80 -13.63 -25.10
N ASP A 300 -26.63 -12.33 -25.27
CA ASP A 300 -25.87 -11.73 -26.38
C ASP A 300 -24.39 -11.52 -26.04
N GLY A 301 -23.95 -11.95 -24.84
CA GLY A 301 -22.59 -11.81 -24.37
C GLY A 301 -22.23 -10.39 -23.88
N LYS A 302 -23.20 -9.52 -23.65
CA LYS A 302 -22.98 -8.18 -23.08
C LYS A 302 -23.04 -8.24 -21.58
N LEU A 303 -22.24 -7.40 -20.92
CA LEU A 303 -22.27 -7.26 -19.48
C LEU A 303 -23.62 -6.73 -19.01
N LYS A 304 -24.26 -7.48 -18.11
CA LYS A 304 -25.47 -7.02 -17.42
C LYS A 304 -25.12 -5.88 -16.47
N LYS A 305 -25.96 -4.86 -16.37
CA LYS A 305 -25.87 -3.82 -15.34
C LYS A 305 -26.37 -4.34 -14.00
N LEU A 306 -27.50 -5.09 -14.04
CA LEU A 306 -28.14 -5.72 -12.89
C LEU A 306 -27.94 -7.24 -12.98
N LEU A 307 -27.44 -7.86 -11.89
CA LEU A 307 -27.26 -9.31 -11.80
C LEU A 307 -28.53 -10.03 -11.37
N GLY A 308 -29.22 -9.47 -10.37
CA GLY A 308 -30.41 -10.06 -9.76
C GLY A 308 -30.88 -9.27 -8.55
N GLN A 309 -31.68 -9.95 -7.72
CA GLN A 309 -32.17 -9.45 -6.45
C GLN A 309 -31.88 -10.48 -5.37
N GLU A 310 -31.50 -10.06 -4.18
CA GLU A 310 -31.21 -10.99 -3.07
C GLU A 310 -32.47 -11.43 -2.35
N CYS A 311 -33.46 -10.56 -2.25
CA CYS A 311 -34.77 -10.88 -1.69
C CYS A 311 -35.87 -9.98 -2.28
N ALA A 312 -37.13 -10.42 -2.18
CA ALA A 312 -38.26 -9.74 -2.81
C ALA A 312 -38.84 -8.61 -1.95
N ASN A 313 -38.46 -8.50 -0.66
CA ASN A 313 -39.08 -7.59 0.28
C ASN A 313 -38.48 -6.20 0.30
N ASP A 314 -37.19 -6.16 0.21
CA ASP A 314 -36.46 -4.91 0.04
C ASP A 314 -35.84 -4.97 -1.33
N TYR A 315 -36.18 -4.01 -2.14
CA TYR A 315 -35.66 -3.84 -3.47
C TYR A 315 -34.17 -3.55 -3.40
N TYR A 316 -33.40 -4.60 -3.07
CA TYR A 316 -31.92 -4.53 -3.11
C TYR A 316 -31.41 -5.12 -4.42
N PRO A 317 -31.28 -4.28 -5.45
CA PRO A 317 -30.70 -4.71 -6.72
C PRO A 317 -29.22 -5.03 -6.51
N VAL A 318 -28.79 -6.21 -6.96
CA VAL A 318 -27.39 -6.60 -6.99
C VAL A 318 -26.78 -6.15 -8.31
N TYR A 319 -25.92 -5.17 -8.25
CA TYR A 319 -25.27 -4.64 -9.44
C TYR A 319 -24.02 -5.42 -9.81
N ASN A 320 -23.69 -5.40 -11.11
CA ASN A 320 -22.55 -6.09 -11.64
C ASN A 320 -21.28 -5.21 -11.55
N PRO A 321 -20.31 -5.53 -10.71
CA PRO A 321 -19.08 -4.73 -10.61
C PRO A 321 -18.27 -4.77 -11.91
N LEU A 322 -18.38 -5.84 -12.72
CA LEU A 322 -17.72 -5.92 -14.03
C LEU A 322 -18.31 -4.91 -15.03
N TYR A 323 -19.60 -4.57 -14.90
CA TYR A 323 -20.21 -3.53 -15.71
C TYR A 323 -19.57 -2.17 -15.42
N ASN A 324 -19.42 -1.81 -14.15
CA ASN A 324 -18.77 -0.58 -13.73
C ASN A 324 -17.31 -0.53 -14.22
N ALA A 325 -16.60 -1.66 -14.14
CA ALA A 325 -15.22 -1.78 -14.64
C ALA A 325 -15.10 -1.60 -16.16
N SER A 326 -16.19 -1.82 -16.92
CA SER A 326 -16.22 -1.61 -18.38
C SER A 326 -16.42 -0.15 -18.79
N LEU A 327 -16.80 0.70 -17.83
CA LEU A 327 -17.01 2.12 -18.04
C LEU A 327 -15.67 2.88 -18.00
N ASN A 328 -15.65 4.07 -18.60
CA ASN A 328 -14.48 4.94 -18.55
C ASN A 328 -14.41 5.69 -17.20
N THR A 329 -14.24 4.93 -16.13
CA THR A 329 -14.03 5.47 -14.79
C THR A 329 -12.57 5.90 -14.61
N LYS A 330 -12.34 6.88 -13.77
CA LYS A 330 -11.01 7.33 -13.39
C LYS A 330 -10.95 7.52 -11.88
N ASN A 331 -9.97 6.92 -11.26
CA ASN A 331 -9.63 7.15 -9.86
C ASN A 331 -8.10 7.10 -9.77
N ARG A 332 -7.50 8.28 -9.81
CA ARG A 332 -6.05 8.46 -9.89
C ARG A 332 -5.60 9.44 -8.82
N SER A 333 -4.58 9.06 -8.10
CA SER A 333 -3.84 9.95 -7.21
C SER A 333 -2.39 10.10 -7.67
N ALA A 334 -1.79 11.23 -7.39
CA ALA A 334 -0.37 11.46 -7.64
C ALA A 334 0.19 12.43 -6.61
N TYR A 335 1.45 12.24 -6.25
CA TYR A 335 2.19 13.26 -5.53
C TYR A 335 3.54 13.54 -6.19
N THR A 336 4.02 14.76 -5.96
CA THR A 336 5.39 15.17 -6.27
C THR A 336 5.99 15.78 -5.01
N ALA A 337 7.09 15.22 -4.53
CA ALA A 337 7.76 15.69 -3.33
C ALA A 337 9.20 16.11 -3.66
N PHE A 338 9.59 17.26 -3.16
CA PHE A 338 10.96 17.74 -3.18
C PHE A 338 11.42 17.98 -1.75
N THR A 339 12.59 17.47 -1.39
CA THR A 339 13.18 17.68 -0.06
C THR A 339 14.65 18.03 -0.21
N GLU A 340 15.05 19.06 0.48
CA GLU A 340 16.42 19.54 0.55
C GLU A 340 16.86 19.56 2.01
N ASN A 341 17.90 18.79 2.35
CA ASN A 341 18.46 18.70 3.67
C ASN A 341 19.90 19.20 3.64
N PHE A 342 20.21 20.08 4.55
CA PHE A 342 21.55 20.57 4.76
C PHE A 342 22.01 20.27 6.19
N GLU A 343 23.19 19.68 6.34
CA GLU A 343 23.82 19.39 7.63
C GLU A 343 25.24 19.98 7.64
N MET A 344 25.58 20.66 8.72
CA MET A 344 26.95 21.07 9.04
C MET A 344 27.38 20.35 10.31
N ASP A 345 28.52 19.71 10.28
CA ASP A 345 29.09 18.99 11.40
C ASP A 345 30.51 19.54 11.66
N TRP A 346 30.66 20.33 12.72
CA TRP A 346 31.90 20.99 13.08
C TRP A 346 32.53 20.37 14.32
N HIS A 347 33.62 19.65 14.11
CA HIS A 347 34.48 19.14 15.18
C HIS A 347 35.42 20.24 15.65
N ILE A 348 34.99 21.09 16.59
CA ILE A 348 35.71 22.26 17.06
C ILE A 348 37.05 21.82 17.70
N ASN A 349 36.97 20.79 18.54
CA ASN A 349 38.15 20.11 19.13
C ASN A 349 37.73 18.69 19.60
N GLY A 350 38.61 17.96 20.27
CA GLY A 350 38.36 16.61 20.76
C GLY A 350 37.17 16.47 21.77
N GLN A 351 36.71 17.56 22.34
CA GLN A 351 35.64 17.57 23.34
C GLN A 351 34.34 18.19 22.83
N PHE A 352 34.41 19.13 21.87
CA PHE A 352 33.27 19.91 21.39
C PHE A 352 32.99 19.63 19.92
N ARG A 353 31.74 19.29 19.66
CA ARG A 353 31.17 19.12 18.33
C ARG A 353 29.90 19.94 18.22
N LEU A 354 29.76 20.73 17.16
CA LEU A 354 28.55 21.46 16.81
C LEU A 354 27.93 20.84 15.54
N THR A 355 26.67 20.48 15.63
CA THR A 355 25.90 20.03 14.46
C THR A 355 24.75 21.00 14.23
N ALA A 356 24.64 21.51 13.01
CA ALA A 356 23.51 22.32 12.57
C ALA A 356 22.80 21.59 11.40
N GLN A 357 21.48 21.58 11.42
CA GLN A 357 20.67 20.92 10.41
C GLN A 357 19.55 21.84 9.96
N PHE A 358 19.30 21.87 8.66
CA PHE A 358 18.20 22.59 8.02
C PHE A 358 17.53 21.66 7.02
N SER A 359 16.20 21.63 7.02
CA SER A 359 15.41 20.88 6.07
C SER A 359 14.33 21.75 5.45
N TYR A 360 14.18 21.66 4.14
CA TYR A 360 13.06 22.20 3.39
C TYR A 360 12.37 21.06 2.65
N SER A 361 11.06 20.94 2.78
CA SER A 361 10.27 19.94 2.06
C SER A 361 9.01 20.57 1.51
N ARG A 362 8.70 20.25 0.24
CA ARG A 362 7.45 20.60 -0.43
C ARG A 362 6.86 19.37 -1.06
N THR A 363 5.60 19.09 -0.76
CA THR A 363 4.83 18.04 -1.39
C THR A 363 3.60 18.63 -2.05
N GLU A 364 3.34 18.25 -3.29
CA GLU A 364 2.15 18.59 -4.06
C GLU A 364 1.40 17.30 -4.34
N GLU A 365 0.14 17.24 -3.93
CA GLU A 365 -0.73 16.08 -4.09
C GLU A 365 -1.88 16.45 -5.03
N SER A 366 -2.30 15.50 -5.84
CA SER A 366 -3.46 15.63 -6.72
C SER A 366 -4.26 14.35 -6.73
N SER A 367 -5.59 14.50 -6.73
CA SER A 367 -6.54 13.40 -6.88
C SER A 367 -7.52 13.75 -7.99
N ASP A 368 -7.79 12.78 -8.86
CA ASP A 368 -8.71 12.93 -9.99
C ASP A 368 -9.63 11.72 -10.03
N VAL A 369 -10.88 11.94 -9.61
CA VAL A 369 -11.90 10.90 -9.52
C VAL A 369 -13.05 11.28 -10.45
N PHE A 370 -13.38 10.37 -11.37
CA PHE A 370 -14.47 10.54 -12.32
C PHE A 370 -15.26 9.24 -12.48
N TYR A 371 -16.57 9.33 -12.30
CA TYR A 371 -17.53 8.28 -12.58
C TYR A 371 -18.49 8.74 -13.67
N PRO A 372 -18.62 8.02 -14.80
CA PRO A 372 -19.61 8.33 -15.84
C PRO A 372 -21.05 8.23 -15.32
N SER A 373 -21.98 8.94 -15.91
CA SER A 373 -23.42 8.91 -15.53
C SER A 373 -24.04 7.50 -15.59
N GLY A 374 -23.51 6.61 -16.41
CA GLY A 374 -23.95 5.20 -16.47
C GLY A 374 -23.51 4.34 -15.30
N HIS A 375 -22.64 4.83 -14.43
CA HIS A 375 -22.14 4.08 -13.26
C HIS A 375 -23.28 3.74 -12.29
N THR A 376 -23.28 2.54 -11.71
CA THR A 376 -24.38 2.05 -10.87
C THR A 376 -24.60 2.86 -9.60
N MET A 377 -23.59 3.60 -9.14
CA MET A 377 -23.72 4.50 -7.98
C MET A 377 -24.75 5.64 -8.18
N PHE A 378 -25.13 5.95 -9.44
CA PHE A 378 -26.04 7.04 -9.74
C PHE A 378 -27.48 6.58 -10.01
N ILE A 379 -27.77 5.28 -9.88
CA ILE A 379 -29.10 4.73 -10.26
C ILE A 379 -30.22 5.36 -9.46
N ASP A 380 -30.02 5.65 -8.17
CA ASP A 380 -31.03 6.27 -7.33
C ASP A 380 -31.30 7.74 -7.69
N TYR A 381 -30.42 8.36 -8.47
CA TYR A 381 -30.55 9.73 -8.95
C TYR A 381 -31.27 9.84 -10.31
N ASP A 382 -31.36 8.73 -11.06
CA ASP A 382 -32.06 8.69 -12.35
C ASP A 382 -33.59 8.48 -12.21
N ALA A 383 -34.08 8.32 -10.98
CA ALA A 383 -35.51 8.05 -10.68
C ALA A 383 -36.34 9.35 -10.46
N ASN A 384 -35.77 10.54 -10.70
CA ASN A 384 -36.49 11.83 -10.60
C ASN A 384 -36.60 12.54 -11.94
#